data_e458ba750e9c92f8303fc2d3a41eac7f
#
_entry.id   e458ba750e9c92f8303fc2d3a41eac7f
#
_cell.length_a   1.000
_cell.length_b   1.000
_cell.length_c   1.000
_cell.angle_alpha   90.00
_cell.angle_beta   90.00
_cell.angle_gamma   90.00
#
_symmetry.space_group_name_H-M   'P 1'
#
loop_
_entity.id
_entity.type
_entity.pdbx_description
1 polymer ?
#
loop_
_entity_poly.entity_id
_entity_poly.type
_entity_poly.pdbx_seq_one_letter_code
_entity_poly.pdbx_strand_id
1 'polypeptide(L)'
;IPSPGIAHQHVKKIIPNVKQLLSKRTKHSQWNFDIKVDLMIGSAEDVHESVEKAAQIKEEHQWDYVVCLTDLPSISDNKVVVSDFNSDKHVAMLSLPSLGFIDLKRKLVKTMTSLIEQLYYNQPKDKNAPHPFVRVKAVEPDEDATSKQRYINILFIISWIQLIGGLTRANQPWKNIFNFKKIISVAFATGTYVSIFSMPWELSVIYSPLRLIILMVIAILGMAGWLFYAHQLIEKKTAKSQRVYRYIYNSTTLVTLSLITLINYVILYLLLIISITLFVPVELFNSWTSAQSQFTFSNYMRLIWFVSSLGLLAGAMGSTVENEEKIL
;
A
#
# COMPACT_ATOMS: atom_id res chain seq x y z
N ILE A 1 -4.87 18.47 12.19
CA ILE A 1 -4.03 17.64 13.08
C ILE A 1 -3.74 16.34 12.35
N PRO A 2 -2.55 16.11 11.82
CA PRO A 2 -2.18 14.82 11.25
C PRO A 2 -1.72 13.82 12.31
N SER A 3 -1.97 12.52 12.07
CA SER A 3 -1.24 11.45 12.74
C SER A 3 0.25 11.52 12.43
N PRO A 4 1.15 11.05 13.31
CA PRO A 4 2.58 11.03 13.03
C PRO A 4 2.90 10.11 11.83
N GLY A 5 3.99 10.40 11.13
CA GLY A 5 4.41 9.60 9.99
C GLY A 5 4.02 10.18 8.64
N ILE A 6 3.33 9.40 7.82
CA ILE A 6 3.04 9.74 6.42
C ILE A 6 2.02 10.86 6.31
N ALA A 7 0.98 10.86 7.14
CA ALA A 7 -0.04 11.89 7.15
C ALA A 7 0.59 13.27 7.40
N HIS A 8 1.48 13.39 8.38
CA HIS A 8 2.20 14.63 8.66
C HIS A 8 3.06 15.10 7.48
N GLN A 9 3.80 14.19 6.83
CA GLN A 9 4.62 14.53 5.66
C GLN A 9 3.78 15.05 4.49
N HIS A 10 2.59 14.46 4.28
CA HIS A 10 1.68 14.90 3.24
C HIS A 10 1.08 16.27 3.54
N VAL A 11 0.63 16.51 4.79
CA VAL A 11 0.03 17.81 5.18
C VAL A 11 1.00 18.95 4.91
N LYS A 12 2.25 18.85 5.37
CA LYS A 12 3.26 19.90 5.12
C LYS A 12 3.40 20.26 3.63
N LYS A 13 3.32 19.24 2.76
CA LYS A 13 3.50 19.44 1.30
C LYS A 13 2.29 20.03 0.59
N ILE A 14 1.09 19.89 1.17
CA ILE A 14 -0.16 20.29 0.50
C ILE A 14 -0.73 21.61 0.99
N ILE A 15 -0.38 22.06 2.20
CA ILE A 15 -0.90 23.33 2.78
C ILE A 15 -0.83 24.51 1.80
N PRO A 16 0.28 24.78 1.10
CA PRO A 16 0.33 25.89 0.16
C PRO A 16 -0.75 25.81 -0.92
N ASN A 17 -0.98 24.60 -1.45
CA ASN A 17 -1.97 24.35 -2.48
C ASN A 17 -3.41 24.49 -1.93
N VAL A 18 -3.67 24.00 -0.72
CA VAL A 18 -4.97 24.13 -0.04
C VAL A 18 -5.25 25.61 0.24
N LYS A 19 -4.28 26.35 0.78
CA LYS A 19 -4.39 27.78 1.04
C LYS A 19 -4.73 28.57 -0.22
N GLN A 20 -4.04 28.30 -1.32
CA GLN A 20 -4.31 28.93 -2.62
C GLN A 20 -5.72 28.65 -3.14
N LEU A 21 -6.20 27.41 -3.01
CA LEU A 21 -7.56 27.04 -3.45
C LEU A 21 -8.63 27.67 -2.56
N LEU A 22 -8.45 27.69 -1.24
CA LEU A 22 -9.38 28.33 -0.30
C LEU A 22 -9.47 29.83 -0.54
N SER A 23 -8.36 30.54 -0.70
CA SER A 23 -8.35 31.97 -0.99
C SER A 23 -9.08 32.34 -2.29
N LYS A 24 -9.09 31.43 -3.28
CA LYS A 24 -9.88 31.63 -4.52
C LYS A 24 -11.38 31.42 -4.33
N ARG A 25 -11.77 30.57 -3.38
CA ARG A 25 -13.18 30.17 -3.19
C ARG A 25 -13.88 30.98 -2.09
N THR A 26 -13.12 31.40 -1.07
CA THR A 26 -13.60 32.24 0.04
C THR A 26 -13.05 33.65 -0.11
N LYS A 27 -13.74 34.50 -0.89
CA LYS A 27 -13.25 35.80 -1.40
C LYS A 27 -12.85 36.85 -0.34
N HIS A 28 -13.20 36.66 0.94
CA HIS A 28 -12.99 37.68 2.01
C HIS A 28 -12.26 37.13 3.24
N SER A 29 -11.71 35.91 3.22
CA SER A 29 -11.11 35.30 4.41
C SER A 29 -9.61 35.08 4.22
N GLN A 30 -8.83 35.48 5.21
CA GLN A 30 -7.42 35.14 5.31
C GLN A 30 -7.27 33.83 6.08
N TRP A 31 -6.69 32.82 5.44
CA TRP A 31 -6.48 31.52 6.04
C TRP A 31 -5.10 31.43 6.68
N ASN A 32 -5.07 31.17 7.97
CA ASN A 32 -3.86 30.78 8.68
C ASN A 32 -3.90 29.28 9.00
N PHE A 33 -2.79 28.57 8.83
CA PHE A 33 -2.70 27.13 9.05
C PHE A 33 -1.66 26.84 10.11
N ASP A 34 -2.10 26.17 11.17
CA ASP A 34 -1.22 25.62 12.17
C ASP A 34 -1.24 24.08 12.11
N ILE A 35 -0.15 23.41 12.47
CA ILE A 35 -0.01 21.96 12.41
C ILE A 35 0.43 21.44 13.78
N LYS A 36 -0.47 20.75 14.46
CA LYS A 36 -0.14 19.96 15.66
C LYS A 36 -0.22 18.47 15.31
N VAL A 37 0.83 17.72 15.59
CA VAL A 37 0.84 16.26 15.41
C VAL A 37 0.36 15.60 16.69
N ASP A 38 -0.61 14.70 16.60
CA ASP A 38 -1.11 13.96 17.74
C ASP A 38 -1.22 12.46 17.43
N LEU A 39 -0.72 11.62 18.35
CA LEU A 39 -0.71 10.16 18.22
C LEU A 39 -2.11 9.53 18.37
N MET A 40 -2.99 10.15 19.13
CA MET A 40 -4.30 9.56 19.45
C MET A 40 -5.38 9.91 18.42
N ILE A 41 -5.08 10.82 17.48
CA ILE A 41 -5.94 11.10 16.33
C ILE A 41 -5.71 10.04 15.26
N GLY A 42 -5.91 8.80 15.58
CA GLY A 42 -5.66 7.71 14.67
C GLY A 42 -6.13 6.38 15.22
N SER A 43 -6.80 6.38 16.37
CA SER A 43 -7.47 5.18 16.86
C SER A 43 -8.56 4.79 15.84
N ALA A 44 -8.26 3.77 15.03
CA ALA A 44 -9.16 3.31 13.97
C ALA A 44 -10.46 2.71 14.52
N GLU A 45 -10.50 2.39 15.79
CA GLU A 45 -11.60 1.66 16.42
C GLU A 45 -12.68 2.59 17.02
N ASP A 46 -12.34 3.87 17.27
CA ASP A 46 -13.31 4.84 17.80
C ASP A 46 -13.15 6.24 17.21
N VAL A 47 -13.87 6.47 16.10
CA VAL A 47 -13.94 7.79 15.43
C VAL A 47 -14.52 8.84 16.38
N HIS A 48 -15.41 8.43 17.30
CA HIS A 48 -16.06 9.34 18.24
C HIS A 48 -15.05 9.94 19.23
N GLU A 49 -14.21 9.12 19.81
CA GLU A 49 -13.15 9.54 20.74
C GLU A 49 -12.14 10.47 20.06
N SER A 50 -11.79 10.17 18.79
CA SER A 50 -10.88 11.00 18.01
C SER A 50 -11.46 12.38 17.70
N VAL A 51 -12.77 12.48 17.43
CA VAL A 51 -13.46 13.77 17.18
C VAL A 51 -13.56 14.58 18.47
N GLU A 52 -13.88 13.95 19.62
CA GLU A 52 -13.92 14.63 20.92
C GLU A 52 -12.57 15.22 21.27
N LYS A 53 -11.51 14.44 21.14
CA LYS A 53 -10.16 14.90 21.40
C LYS A 53 -9.72 16.02 20.47
N ALA A 54 -10.09 15.93 19.18
CA ALA A 54 -9.81 17.01 18.22
C ALA A 54 -10.53 18.31 18.59
N ALA A 55 -11.75 18.22 19.13
CA ALA A 55 -12.49 19.36 19.62
C ALA A 55 -11.80 19.99 20.85
N GLN A 56 -11.32 19.20 21.80
CA GLN A 56 -10.54 19.70 22.93
C GLN A 56 -9.27 20.44 22.49
N ILE A 57 -8.50 19.85 21.58
CA ILE A 57 -7.30 20.49 21.03
C ILE A 57 -7.63 21.80 20.30
N LYS A 58 -8.76 21.84 19.59
CA LYS A 58 -9.27 23.05 18.95
C LYS A 58 -9.48 24.19 19.95
N GLU A 59 -10.12 23.88 21.07
CA GLU A 59 -10.39 24.85 22.15
C GLU A 59 -9.10 25.32 22.83
N GLU A 60 -8.20 24.41 23.17
CA GLU A 60 -6.90 24.73 23.78
C GLU A 60 -6.06 25.70 22.93
N HIS A 61 -6.12 25.57 21.59
CA HIS A 61 -5.33 26.37 20.67
C HIS A 61 -6.12 27.55 20.07
N GLN A 62 -7.39 27.72 20.46
CA GLN A 62 -8.28 28.76 19.94
C GLN A 62 -8.39 28.74 18.41
N TRP A 63 -8.44 27.54 17.82
CA TRP A 63 -8.62 27.40 16.38
C TRP A 63 -10.10 27.44 15.99
N ASP A 64 -10.40 28.07 14.84
CA ASP A 64 -11.77 28.11 14.32
C ASP A 64 -12.23 26.75 13.81
N TYR A 65 -11.36 26.05 13.08
CA TYR A 65 -11.65 24.78 12.42
C TYR A 65 -10.51 23.79 12.60
N VAL A 66 -10.85 22.49 12.69
CA VAL A 66 -9.87 21.41 12.76
C VAL A 66 -10.15 20.35 11.71
N VAL A 67 -9.13 19.98 10.95
CA VAL A 67 -9.16 18.81 10.08
C VAL A 67 -8.11 17.83 10.57
N CYS A 68 -8.58 16.66 11.03
CA CYS A 68 -7.75 15.53 11.42
C CYS A 68 -7.43 14.69 10.19
N LEU A 69 -6.18 14.28 10.03
CA LEU A 69 -5.75 13.37 8.99
C LEU A 69 -5.11 12.13 9.61
N THR A 70 -5.73 10.98 9.41
CA THR A 70 -5.21 9.69 9.89
C THR A 70 -4.66 8.84 8.74
N ASP A 71 -3.62 8.07 9.02
CA ASP A 71 -3.08 7.03 8.14
C ASP A 71 -3.67 5.64 8.42
N LEU A 72 -4.65 5.55 9.34
CA LEU A 72 -5.39 4.33 9.61
C LEU A 72 -6.67 4.21 8.77
N PRO A 73 -7.13 2.97 8.48
CA PRO A 73 -8.39 2.74 7.81
C PRO A 73 -9.57 3.13 8.72
N SER A 74 -10.60 3.74 8.15
CA SER A 74 -11.86 4.00 8.84
C SER A 74 -13.00 3.22 8.17
N ILE A 75 -13.76 2.47 8.96
CA ILE A 75 -14.82 1.59 8.46
C ILE A 75 -16.05 1.72 9.34
N SER A 76 -17.21 1.77 8.70
CA SER A 76 -18.51 1.71 9.36
C SER A 76 -19.43 0.81 8.55
N ASP A 77 -20.10 -0.12 9.20
CA ASP A 77 -21.05 -1.07 8.58
C ASP A 77 -20.46 -1.77 7.34
N ASN A 78 -19.24 -2.27 7.43
CA ASN A 78 -18.47 -2.89 6.36
C ASN A 78 -18.20 -1.98 5.14
N LYS A 79 -18.41 -0.68 5.27
CA LYS A 79 -18.14 0.31 4.22
C LYS A 79 -16.93 1.16 4.58
N VAL A 80 -16.12 1.48 3.56
CA VAL A 80 -14.95 2.33 3.74
C VAL A 80 -15.39 3.77 3.93
N VAL A 81 -15.05 4.35 5.07
CA VAL A 81 -15.30 5.75 5.40
C VAL A 81 -14.14 6.58 4.88
N VAL A 82 -14.46 7.61 4.12
CA VAL A 82 -13.46 8.55 3.58
C VAL A 82 -13.23 9.68 4.56
N SER A 83 -14.31 10.28 5.04
CA SER A 83 -14.24 11.36 6.02
C SER A 83 -15.49 11.40 6.88
N ASP A 84 -15.32 11.83 8.12
CA ASP A 84 -16.38 12.19 9.05
C ASP A 84 -16.36 13.70 9.27
N PHE A 85 -17.53 14.30 9.36
CA PHE A 85 -17.74 15.72 9.51
C PHE A 85 -18.68 16.00 10.67
N ASN A 86 -18.30 16.90 11.55
CA ASN A 86 -19.15 17.38 12.64
C ASN A 86 -19.21 18.92 12.59
N SER A 87 -20.38 19.44 12.21
CA SER A 87 -20.59 20.87 12.06
C SER A 87 -20.61 21.61 13.39
N ASP A 88 -21.17 21.03 14.45
CA ASP A 88 -21.30 21.70 15.76
C ASP A 88 -19.95 21.93 16.42
N LYS A 89 -19.06 20.94 16.28
CA LYS A 89 -17.70 21.01 16.84
C LYS A 89 -16.70 21.69 15.91
N HIS A 90 -17.08 21.97 14.66
CA HIS A 90 -16.19 22.45 13.60
C HIS A 90 -14.96 21.56 13.38
N VAL A 91 -15.18 20.25 13.42
CA VAL A 91 -14.13 19.23 13.26
C VAL A 91 -14.46 18.31 12.09
N ALA A 92 -13.49 18.02 11.27
CA ALA A 92 -13.57 16.98 10.24
C ALA A 92 -12.42 15.99 10.39
N MET A 93 -12.70 14.70 10.12
CA MET A 93 -11.70 13.64 10.10
C MET A 93 -11.59 13.05 8.70
N LEU A 94 -10.38 12.81 8.22
CA LEU A 94 -10.09 12.27 6.89
C LEU A 94 -9.14 11.09 7.00
N SER A 95 -9.54 9.94 6.43
CA SER A 95 -8.70 8.76 6.31
C SER A 95 -7.89 8.81 5.02
N LEU A 96 -6.57 8.95 5.14
CA LEU A 96 -5.64 9.02 4.02
C LEU A 96 -5.68 7.76 3.13
N PRO A 97 -5.66 6.51 3.68
CA PRO A 97 -5.73 5.30 2.87
C PRO A 97 -6.99 5.17 2.04
N SER A 98 -8.11 5.70 2.52
CA SER A 98 -9.40 5.67 1.82
C SER A 98 -9.42 6.47 0.52
N LEU A 99 -8.47 7.41 0.33
CA LEU A 99 -8.27 8.13 -0.93
C LEU A 99 -7.57 7.29 -2.00
N GLY A 100 -7.01 6.12 -1.62
CA GLY A 100 -6.31 5.20 -2.50
C GLY A 100 -4.87 5.60 -2.80
N PHE A 101 -4.24 4.87 -3.73
CA PHE A 101 -2.82 5.00 -4.02
C PHE A 101 -2.51 5.84 -5.28
N ILE A 102 -3.49 6.05 -6.17
CA ILE A 102 -3.33 6.81 -7.41
C ILE A 102 -3.67 8.28 -7.18
N ASP A 103 -2.79 9.19 -7.61
CA ASP A 103 -2.95 10.66 -7.55
C ASP A 103 -3.32 11.20 -6.15
N LEU A 104 -2.73 10.59 -5.12
CA LEU A 104 -3.04 10.87 -3.72
C LEU A 104 -2.92 12.35 -3.37
N LYS A 105 -1.86 13.03 -3.84
CA LYS A 105 -1.64 14.45 -3.54
C LYS A 105 -2.81 15.32 -4.02
N ARG A 106 -3.25 15.12 -5.26
CA ARG A 106 -4.35 15.90 -5.86
C ARG A 106 -5.68 15.61 -5.18
N LYS A 107 -5.95 14.34 -4.88
CA LYS A 107 -7.15 13.93 -4.14
C LYS A 107 -7.17 14.55 -2.75
N LEU A 108 -6.04 14.47 -2.02
CA LEU A 108 -5.91 15.01 -0.67
C LEU A 108 -6.13 16.51 -0.64
N VAL A 109 -5.51 17.27 -1.55
CA VAL A 109 -5.71 18.73 -1.66
C VAL A 109 -7.18 19.05 -1.89
N LYS A 110 -7.84 18.40 -2.86
CA LYS A 110 -9.24 18.67 -3.17
C LYS A 110 -10.18 18.29 -2.04
N THR A 111 -9.96 17.15 -1.40
CA THR A 111 -10.78 16.69 -0.28
C THR A 111 -10.62 17.60 0.93
N MET A 112 -9.38 17.94 1.32
CA MET A 112 -9.16 18.88 2.41
C MET A 112 -9.78 20.25 2.15
N THR A 113 -9.60 20.80 0.94
CA THR A 113 -10.22 22.08 0.57
C THR A 113 -11.75 22.00 0.71
N SER A 114 -12.37 20.92 0.21
CA SER A 114 -13.81 20.73 0.31
C SER A 114 -14.31 20.58 1.75
N LEU A 115 -13.56 19.88 2.61
CA LEU A 115 -13.93 19.73 4.03
C LEU A 115 -13.82 21.09 4.78
N ILE A 116 -12.77 21.85 4.54
CA ILE A 116 -12.60 23.18 5.16
C ILE A 116 -13.70 24.13 4.68
N GLU A 117 -14.07 24.11 3.40
CA GLU A 117 -15.20 24.89 2.89
C GLU A 117 -16.53 24.53 3.57
N GLN A 118 -16.78 23.24 3.77
CA GLN A 118 -18.00 22.79 4.46
C GLN A 118 -18.01 23.25 5.93
N LEU A 119 -16.87 23.17 6.62
CA LEU A 119 -16.74 23.71 7.98
C LEU A 119 -16.98 25.22 8.03
N TYR A 120 -16.43 25.96 7.06
CA TYR A 120 -16.56 27.43 6.99
C TYR A 120 -17.99 27.91 6.76
N TYR A 121 -18.70 27.27 5.82
CA TYR A 121 -20.09 27.65 5.52
C TYR A 121 -21.11 27.01 6.47
N ASN A 122 -20.68 26.16 7.37
CA ASN A 122 -21.51 25.35 8.27
C ASN A 122 -22.68 24.64 7.52
N GLN A 123 -22.44 24.31 6.27
CA GLN A 123 -23.42 23.65 5.41
C GLN A 123 -22.82 22.34 4.89
N PRO A 124 -23.47 21.23 5.19
CA PRO A 124 -23.14 19.99 4.51
C PRO A 124 -23.43 20.16 3.01
N LYS A 125 -22.48 19.80 2.19
CA LYS A 125 -22.66 19.80 0.74
C LYS A 125 -23.83 18.87 0.39
N ASP A 126 -24.67 19.30 -0.55
CA ASP A 126 -25.80 18.56 -1.07
C ASP A 126 -25.53 17.05 -1.16
N LYS A 127 -26.46 16.22 -0.68
CA LYS A 127 -26.32 14.73 -0.60
C LYS A 127 -25.89 14.11 -1.94
N ASN A 128 -26.05 14.84 -3.05
CA ASN A 128 -25.73 14.43 -4.42
C ASN A 128 -24.51 15.15 -5.03
N ALA A 129 -23.84 16.07 -4.31
CA ALA A 129 -22.66 16.73 -4.88
C ALA A 129 -21.55 15.71 -5.11
N PRO A 130 -21.08 15.51 -6.36
CA PRO A 130 -20.05 14.52 -6.63
C PRO A 130 -18.77 14.92 -5.89
N HIS A 131 -18.35 14.08 -4.97
CA HIS A 131 -17.00 14.16 -4.45
C HIS A 131 -16.05 13.97 -5.64
N PRO A 132 -15.06 14.85 -5.87
CA PRO A 132 -14.38 14.96 -7.17
C PRO A 132 -13.67 13.71 -7.65
N PHE A 133 -13.58 12.65 -6.85
CA PHE A 133 -12.77 11.46 -7.20
C PHE A 133 -13.34 10.11 -6.74
N VAL A 134 -14.43 10.12 -5.96
CA VAL A 134 -15.03 8.89 -5.45
C VAL A 134 -16.54 9.11 -5.46
N ARG A 135 -17.30 8.13 -5.89
CA ARG A 135 -18.75 8.13 -5.68
C ARG A 135 -19.00 7.95 -4.19
N VAL A 136 -19.06 9.07 -3.49
CA VAL A 136 -19.24 9.12 -2.04
C VAL A 136 -20.68 9.51 -1.76
N LYS A 137 -21.33 8.79 -0.88
CA LYS A 137 -22.66 9.12 -0.36
C LYS A 137 -22.51 9.64 1.07
N ALA A 138 -23.13 10.77 1.35
CA ALA A 138 -23.29 11.24 2.72
C ALA A 138 -24.34 10.36 3.44
N VAL A 139 -24.00 9.88 4.62
CA VAL A 139 -24.88 9.10 5.49
C VAL A 139 -24.88 9.76 6.86
N GLU A 140 -26.02 9.93 7.44
CA GLU A 140 -26.16 10.39 8.82
C GLU A 140 -25.89 9.19 9.74
N PRO A 141 -24.93 9.28 10.68
CA PRO A 141 -24.55 8.14 11.52
C PRO A 141 -25.58 7.78 12.59
N ASP A 142 -26.44 8.74 12.98
CA ASP A 142 -27.52 8.57 13.95
C ASP A 142 -28.75 9.41 13.54
N GLU A 143 -29.96 8.90 13.75
CA GLU A 143 -31.22 9.58 13.42
C GLU A 143 -31.40 10.91 14.18
N ASP A 144 -30.73 11.09 15.32
CA ASP A 144 -30.86 12.28 16.18
C ASP A 144 -29.80 13.37 15.92
N ALA A 145 -28.84 13.16 15.01
CA ALA A 145 -27.73 14.08 14.85
C ALA A 145 -27.64 14.67 13.43
N THR A 146 -28.46 15.67 13.14
CA THR A 146 -28.42 16.47 11.87
C THR A 146 -27.08 17.16 11.61
N SER A 147 -26.24 17.29 12.64
CA SER A 147 -24.91 17.94 12.59
C SER A 147 -23.75 17.01 12.20
N LYS A 148 -23.99 15.71 12.15
CA LYS A 148 -22.95 14.73 11.81
C LYS A 148 -23.18 14.13 10.43
N GLN A 149 -22.17 14.18 9.57
CA GLN A 149 -22.20 13.54 8.27
C GLN A 149 -20.98 12.66 8.05
N ARG A 150 -21.24 11.45 7.57
CA ARG A 150 -20.22 10.47 7.22
C ARG A 150 -20.21 10.27 5.71
N TYR A 151 -19.04 10.39 5.11
CA TYR A 151 -18.85 10.18 3.69
C TYR A 151 -18.32 8.78 3.43
N ILE A 152 -19.15 7.94 2.80
CA ILE A 152 -18.88 6.53 2.53
C ILE A 152 -18.71 6.32 1.02
N ASN A 153 -17.74 5.50 0.64
CA ASN A 153 -17.56 5.12 -0.76
C ASN A 153 -18.63 4.09 -1.18
N ILE A 154 -19.33 4.34 -2.29
CA ILE A 154 -20.45 3.53 -2.76
C ILE A 154 -19.97 2.23 -3.43
N LEU A 155 -18.82 2.24 -4.10
CA LEU A 155 -18.31 1.09 -4.84
C LEU A 155 -17.54 0.14 -3.93
N PHE A 156 -18.19 -0.86 -3.38
CA PHE A 156 -17.65 -1.79 -2.38
C PHE A 156 -16.29 -2.36 -2.79
N ILE A 157 -16.17 -3.05 -3.93
CA ILE A 157 -14.92 -3.70 -4.36
C ILE A 157 -13.80 -2.68 -4.61
N ILE A 158 -14.11 -1.59 -5.32
CA ILE A 158 -13.13 -0.56 -5.65
C ILE A 158 -12.65 0.14 -4.39
N SER A 159 -13.52 0.36 -3.41
CA SER A 159 -13.17 0.96 -2.13
C SER A 159 -12.16 0.13 -1.35
N TRP A 160 -12.37 -1.18 -1.33
CA TRP A 160 -11.46 -2.11 -0.66
C TRP A 160 -10.09 -2.16 -1.35
N ILE A 161 -10.08 -2.21 -2.68
CA ILE A 161 -8.82 -2.15 -3.46
C ILE A 161 -8.10 -0.82 -3.22
N GLN A 162 -8.82 0.30 -3.19
CA GLN A 162 -8.26 1.61 -2.90
C GLN A 162 -7.71 1.70 -1.49
N LEU A 163 -8.43 1.17 -0.50
CA LEU A 163 -8.01 1.15 0.90
C LEU A 163 -6.75 0.32 1.09
N ILE A 164 -6.75 -0.93 0.60
CA ILE A 164 -5.59 -1.82 0.69
C ILE A 164 -4.38 -1.22 -0.05
N GLY A 165 -4.58 -0.69 -1.25
CA GLY A 165 -3.53 -0.02 -2.00
C GLY A 165 -3.00 1.25 -1.31
N GLY A 166 -3.88 2.03 -0.67
CA GLY A 166 -3.52 3.19 0.12
C GLY A 166 -2.67 2.82 1.36
N LEU A 167 -3.07 1.78 2.08
CA LEU A 167 -2.31 1.23 3.22
C LEU A 167 -0.98 0.63 2.77
N THR A 168 -0.96 -0.12 1.66
CA THR A 168 0.29 -0.65 1.08
C THR A 168 1.26 0.47 0.73
N ARG A 169 0.76 1.57 0.14
CA ARG A 169 1.59 2.76 -0.12
C ARG A 169 2.08 3.41 1.17
N ALA A 170 1.24 3.45 2.21
CA ALA A 170 1.61 3.95 3.53
C ALA A 170 2.72 3.13 4.19
N ASN A 171 2.77 1.81 3.95
CA ASN A 171 3.86 0.94 4.43
C ASN A 171 5.21 1.18 3.72
N GLN A 172 5.25 1.99 2.65
CA GLN A 172 6.47 2.34 1.90
C GLN A 172 7.33 1.12 1.53
N PRO A 173 6.81 0.14 0.77
CA PRO A 173 7.49 -1.12 0.49
C PRO A 173 8.89 -0.93 -0.11
N TRP A 174 9.10 0.13 -0.89
CA TRP A 174 10.41 0.46 -1.50
C TRP A 174 11.53 0.74 -0.48
N LYS A 175 11.21 1.17 0.74
CA LYS A 175 12.22 1.38 1.80
C LYS A 175 12.70 0.07 2.42
N ASN A 176 11.88 -0.98 2.32
CA ASN A 176 12.15 -2.25 2.96
C ASN A 176 12.81 -3.28 2.03
N ILE A 177 13.11 -2.92 0.77
CA ILE A 177 13.72 -3.82 -0.22
C ILE A 177 15.04 -4.41 0.30
N PHE A 178 15.90 -3.57 0.89
CA PHE A 178 17.21 -3.98 1.37
C PHE A 178 17.16 -4.92 2.60
N ASN A 179 16.03 -5.01 3.28
CA ASN A 179 15.88 -5.95 4.39
C ASN A 179 15.92 -7.41 3.91
N PHE A 180 15.66 -7.65 2.61
CA PHE A 180 15.62 -8.96 1.97
C PHE A 180 16.91 -9.32 1.23
N LYS A 181 18.01 -8.57 1.45
CA LYS A 181 19.31 -8.80 0.78
C LYS A 181 19.83 -10.23 0.92
N LYS A 182 19.65 -10.87 2.09
CA LYS A 182 20.06 -12.27 2.30
C LYS A 182 19.33 -13.23 1.39
N ILE A 183 18.02 -13.07 1.25
CA ILE A 183 17.18 -13.88 0.37
C ILE A 183 17.63 -13.73 -1.09
N ILE A 184 17.88 -12.47 -1.51
CA ILE A 184 18.36 -12.20 -2.87
C ILE A 184 19.74 -12.84 -3.10
N SER A 185 20.64 -12.80 -2.11
CA SER A 185 21.97 -13.42 -2.21
C SER A 185 21.87 -14.95 -2.38
N VAL A 186 21.06 -15.62 -1.58
CA VAL A 186 20.82 -17.07 -1.71
C VAL A 186 20.14 -17.39 -3.04
N ALA A 187 19.13 -16.62 -3.43
CA ALA A 187 18.43 -16.78 -4.70
C ALA A 187 19.37 -16.59 -5.90
N PHE A 188 20.26 -15.60 -5.84
CA PHE A 188 21.26 -15.33 -6.87
C PHE A 188 22.29 -16.47 -6.97
N ALA A 189 22.85 -16.91 -5.83
CA ALA A 189 23.80 -18.03 -5.81
C ALA A 189 23.17 -19.30 -6.37
N THR A 190 21.94 -19.65 -5.92
CA THR A 190 21.20 -20.82 -6.41
C THR A 190 20.88 -20.68 -7.90
N GLY A 191 20.39 -19.53 -8.32
CA GLY A 191 20.07 -19.27 -9.73
C GLY A 191 21.29 -19.38 -10.64
N THR A 192 22.42 -18.79 -10.24
CA THR A 192 23.69 -18.93 -10.95
C THR A 192 24.15 -20.38 -11.03
N TYR A 193 24.10 -21.11 -9.90
CA TYR A 193 24.50 -22.52 -9.87
C TYR A 193 23.60 -23.38 -10.78
N VAL A 194 22.28 -23.23 -10.69
CA VAL A 194 21.31 -23.98 -11.50
C VAL A 194 21.49 -23.67 -13.00
N SER A 195 21.89 -22.47 -13.35
CA SER A 195 22.06 -22.07 -14.76
C SER A 195 23.21 -22.77 -15.49
N ILE A 196 24.12 -23.42 -14.77
CA ILE A 196 25.26 -24.14 -15.37
C ILE A 196 24.83 -25.51 -15.90
N PHE A 197 23.71 -26.06 -15.47
CA PHE A 197 23.24 -27.37 -15.88
C PHE A 197 22.43 -27.32 -17.19
N SER A 198 22.54 -28.35 -18.01
CA SER A 198 21.85 -28.45 -19.31
C SER A 198 20.33 -28.62 -19.17
N MET A 199 19.83 -29.26 -18.11
CA MET A 199 18.41 -29.50 -17.90
C MET A 199 17.57 -28.21 -17.84
N PRO A 200 17.95 -27.17 -17.10
CA PRO A 200 17.30 -25.85 -17.18
C PRO A 200 17.27 -25.23 -18.58
N TRP A 201 18.30 -25.48 -19.39
CA TRP A 201 18.36 -24.97 -20.76
C TRP A 201 17.28 -25.58 -21.61
N GLU A 202 17.18 -26.92 -21.59
CA GLU A 202 16.13 -27.65 -22.32
C GLU A 202 14.73 -27.26 -21.87
N LEU A 203 14.48 -27.22 -20.54
CA LEU A 203 13.19 -26.84 -19.98
C LEU A 203 12.78 -25.42 -20.37
N SER A 204 13.73 -24.48 -20.41
CA SER A 204 13.44 -23.09 -20.76
C SER A 204 12.97 -22.93 -22.22
N VAL A 205 13.46 -23.76 -23.11
CA VAL A 205 13.08 -23.78 -24.55
C VAL A 205 11.73 -24.48 -24.74
N ILE A 206 11.50 -25.61 -24.05
CA ILE A 206 10.28 -26.41 -24.16
C ILE A 206 9.07 -25.72 -23.53
N TYR A 207 9.26 -25.00 -22.43
CA TYR A 207 8.15 -24.38 -21.72
C TYR A 207 7.51 -23.27 -22.54
N SER A 208 6.16 -23.24 -22.57
CA SER A 208 5.43 -22.14 -23.16
C SER A 208 5.60 -20.86 -22.32
N PRO A 209 5.47 -19.65 -22.90
CA PRO A 209 5.51 -18.40 -22.14
C PRO A 209 4.50 -18.36 -21.00
N LEU A 210 3.31 -18.92 -21.20
CA LEU A 210 2.28 -19.02 -20.14
C LEU A 210 2.78 -19.82 -18.93
N ARG A 211 3.49 -20.93 -19.17
CA ARG A 211 4.07 -21.74 -18.09
C ARG A 211 5.12 -20.98 -17.29
N LEU A 212 5.95 -20.18 -17.97
CA LEU A 212 6.94 -19.31 -17.30
C LEU A 212 6.29 -18.21 -16.47
N ILE A 213 5.20 -17.62 -16.97
CA ILE A 213 4.39 -16.65 -16.20
C ILE A 213 3.82 -17.31 -14.93
N ILE A 214 3.23 -18.49 -15.06
CA ILE A 214 2.67 -19.23 -13.92
C ILE A 214 3.77 -19.52 -12.88
N LEU A 215 4.94 -19.98 -13.31
CA LEU A 215 6.08 -20.23 -12.41
C LEU A 215 6.55 -18.97 -11.70
N MET A 216 6.63 -17.84 -12.43
CA MET A 216 6.95 -16.54 -11.85
C MET A 216 5.93 -16.12 -10.78
N VAL A 217 4.64 -16.25 -11.08
CA VAL A 217 3.56 -15.91 -10.13
C VAL A 217 3.62 -16.81 -8.90
N ILE A 218 3.82 -18.12 -9.09
CA ILE A 218 3.99 -19.08 -7.97
C ILE A 218 5.23 -18.70 -7.13
N ALA A 219 6.34 -18.33 -7.76
CA ALA A 219 7.55 -17.94 -7.05
C ALA A 219 7.33 -16.68 -6.21
N ILE A 220 6.70 -15.64 -6.78
CA ILE A 220 6.43 -14.37 -6.09
C ILE A 220 5.43 -14.58 -4.93
N LEU A 221 4.29 -15.23 -5.20
CA LEU A 221 3.26 -15.44 -4.19
C LEU A 221 3.70 -16.48 -3.15
N GLY A 222 4.43 -17.51 -3.58
CA GLY A 222 5.01 -18.52 -2.69
C GLY A 222 5.99 -17.91 -1.70
N MET A 223 6.91 -17.06 -2.17
CA MET A 223 7.82 -16.32 -1.31
C MET A 223 7.07 -15.35 -0.39
N ALA A 224 6.13 -14.56 -0.91
CA ALA A 224 5.36 -13.64 -0.09
C ALA A 224 4.56 -14.37 1.00
N GLY A 225 3.90 -15.48 0.64
CA GLY A 225 3.15 -16.33 1.56
C GLY A 225 4.05 -16.99 2.60
N TRP A 226 5.22 -17.46 2.18
CA TRP A 226 6.22 -18.03 3.08
C TRP A 226 6.70 -17.00 4.11
N LEU A 227 7.09 -15.80 3.67
CA LEU A 227 7.49 -14.71 4.56
C LEU A 227 6.38 -14.33 5.54
N PHE A 228 5.13 -14.25 5.04
CA PHE A 228 3.96 -13.93 5.85
C PHE A 228 3.75 -14.96 6.98
N TYR A 229 3.96 -16.24 6.67
CA TYR A 229 3.85 -17.33 7.64
C TYR A 229 5.07 -17.41 8.58
N ALA A 230 6.28 -17.43 8.03
CA ALA A 230 7.52 -17.63 8.79
C ALA A 230 7.80 -16.50 9.79
N HIS A 231 7.49 -15.27 9.43
CA HIS A 231 7.64 -14.12 10.31
C HIS A 231 6.42 -13.84 11.20
N GLN A 232 5.43 -14.74 11.23
CA GLN A 232 4.21 -14.62 12.04
C GLN A 232 3.51 -13.26 11.87
N LEU A 233 3.51 -12.72 10.65
CA LEU A 233 2.92 -11.42 10.33
C LEU A 233 1.39 -11.47 10.29
N ILE A 234 0.79 -12.61 10.56
CA ILE A 234 -0.65 -12.81 10.64
C ILE A 234 -1.17 -12.11 11.90
N GLU A 235 -2.02 -11.14 11.73
CA GLU A 235 -2.69 -10.48 12.85
C GLU A 235 -3.64 -11.46 13.53
N LYS A 236 -3.34 -11.79 14.79
CA LYS A 236 -4.08 -12.78 15.58
C LYS A 236 -5.38 -12.15 16.14
N LYS A 237 -6.34 -13.01 16.46
CA LYS A 237 -7.62 -12.63 17.04
C LYS A 237 -7.40 -12.06 18.45
N THR A 238 -7.62 -10.77 18.65
CA THR A 238 -7.62 -10.12 19.95
C THR A 238 -9.07 -9.80 20.35
N ALA A 239 -9.36 -9.72 21.65
CA ALA A 239 -10.72 -9.48 22.15
C ALA A 239 -11.35 -8.16 21.64
N LYS A 240 -10.54 -7.16 21.33
CA LYS A 240 -10.96 -5.84 20.82
C LYS A 240 -10.94 -5.73 19.28
N SER A 241 -10.21 -6.61 18.54
CA SER A 241 -10.04 -6.48 17.09
C SER A 241 -11.27 -6.98 16.35
N GLN A 242 -11.97 -6.09 15.67
CA GLN A 242 -13.06 -6.46 14.74
C GLN A 242 -12.52 -7.28 13.58
N ARG A 243 -13.29 -8.30 13.13
CA ARG A 243 -12.91 -9.20 12.03
C ARG A 243 -12.49 -8.45 10.76
N VAL A 244 -13.18 -7.35 10.47
CA VAL A 244 -12.97 -6.53 9.25
C VAL A 244 -11.58 -5.91 9.22
N TYR A 245 -11.13 -5.30 10.31
CA TYR A 245 -9.80 -4.68 10.40
C TYR A 245 -8.68 -5.71 10.23
N ARG A 246 -8.84 -6.89 10.82
CA ARG A 246 -7.88 -7.97 10.68
C ARG A 246 -7.74 -8.44 9.22
N TYR A 247 -8.85 -8.56 8.47
CA TYR A 247 -8.80 -8.88 7.04
C TYR A 247 -8.05 -7.79 6.26
N ILE A 248 -8.28 -6.53 6.57
CA ILE A 248 -7.61 -5.41 5.90
C ILE A 248 -6.10 -5.46 6.16
N TYR A 249 -5.70 -5.57 7.42
CA TYR A 249 -4.28 -5.57 7.78
C TYR A 249 -3.56 -6.79 7.20
N ASN A 250 -4.12 -7.98 7.31
CA ASN A 250 -3.54 -9.19 6.71
C ASN A 250 -3.45 -9.09 5.18
N SER A 251 -4.49 -8.61 4.51
CA SER A 251 -4.48 -8.41 3.06
C SER A 251 -3.45 -7.35 2.67
N THR A 252 -3.38 -6.24 3.41
CA THR A 252 -2.39 -5.18 3.17
C THR A 252 -0.97 -5.70 3.34
N THR A 253 -0.70 -6.48 4.38
CA THR A 253 0.62 -7.08 4.61
C THR A 253 0.99 -8.03 3.48
N LEU A 254 0.06 -8.90 3.05
CA LEU A 254 0.31 -9.82 1.94
C LEU A 254 0.58 -9.07 0.62
N VAL A 255 -0.20 -8.04 0.31
CA VAL A 255 0.01 -7.20 -0.89
C VAL A 255 1.34 -6.45 -0.81
N THR A 256 1.69 -5.91 0.37
CA THR A 256 2.96 -5.22 0.60
C THR A 256 4.14 -6.17 0.39
N LEU A 257 4.09 -7.38 0.97
CA LEU A 257 5.12 -8.41 0.79
C LEU A 257 5.23 -8.85 -0.67
N SER A 258 4.10 -9.07 -1.35
CA SER A 258 4.08 -9.44 -2.77
C SER A 258 4.73 -8.35 -3.64
N LEU A 259 4.49 -7.07 -3.33
CA LEU A 259 5.13 -5.97 -4.05
C LEU A 259 6.64 -5.89 -3.78
N ILE A 260 7.07 -6.06 -2.53
CA ILE A 260 8.50 -6.13 -2.19
C ILE A 260 9.16 -7.31 -2.92
N THR A 261 8.52 -8.48 -2.90
CA THR A 261 9.01 -9.69 -3.59
C THR A 261 9.10 -9.47 -5.10
N LEU A 262 8.11 -8.81 -5.71
CA LEU A 262 8.14 -8.48 -7.13
C LEU A 262 9.34 -7.58 -7.49
N ILE A 263 9.61 -6.56 -6.67
CA ILE A 263 10.78 -5.69 -6.88
C ILE A 263 12.08 -6.49 -6.73
N ASN A 264 12.17 -7.34 -5.71
CA ASN A 264 13.32 -8.21 -5.50
C ASN A 264 13.50 -9.22 -6.64
N TYR A 265 12.40 -9.72 -7.21
CA TYR A 265 12.43 -10.58 -8.40
C TYR A 265 13.04 -9.85 -9.61
N VAL A 266 12.66 -8.61 -9.85
CA VAL A 266 13.24 -7.80 -10.93
C VAL A 266 14.75 -7.58 -10.71
N ILE A 267 15.16 -7.27 -9.48
CA ILE A 267 16.58 -7.11 -9.13
C ILE A 267 17.33 -8.43 -9.38
N LEU A 268 16.80 -9.56 -8.90
CA LEU A 268 17.37 -10.88 -9.12
C LEU A 268 17.50 -11.22 -10.61
N TYR A 269 16.46 -10.93 -11.39
CA TYR A 269 16.45 -11.15 -12.83
C TYR A 269 17.58 -10.36 -13.53
N LEU A 270 17.75 -9.09 -13.16
CA LEU A 270 18.83 -8.25 -13.71
C LEU A 270 20.22 -8.76 -13.31
N LEU A 271 20.40 -9.20 -12.06
CA LEU A 271 21.66 -9.80 -11.61
C LEU A 271 21.98 -11.10 -12.35
N LEU A 272 20.96 -11.94 -12.58
CA LEU A 272 21.12 -13.20 -13.31
C LEU A 272 21.38 -12.98 -14.80
N ILE A 273 20.89 -11.90 -15.42
CA ILE A 273 21.30 -11.53 -16.79
C ILE A 273 22.82 -11.42 -16.85
N ILE A 274 23.41 -10.65 -15.93
CA ILE A 274 24.87 -10.43 -15.91
C ILE A 274 25.61 -11.74 -15.64
N SER A 275 25.17 -12.48 -14.63
CA SER A 275 25.81 -13.74 -14.20
C SER A 275 25.75 -14.80 -15.31
N ILE A 276 24.57 -15.06 -15.87
CA ILE A 276 24.40 -16.11 -16.89
C ILE A 276 25.11 -15.75 -18.18
N THR A 277 25.11 -14.49 -18.59
CA THR A 277 25.89 -14.02 -19.74
C THR A 277 27.38 -14.27 -19.57
N LEU A 278 27.88 -14.20 -18.34
CA LEU A 278 29.30 -14.45 -18.04
C LEU A 278 29.64 -15.95 -17.97
N PHE A 279 28.76 -16.77 -17.34
CA PHE A 279 29.05 -18.17 -17.04
C PHE A 279 28.54 -19.16 -18.09
N VAL A 280 27.58 -18.78 -18.93
CA VAL A 280 26.99 -19.66 -19.94
C VAL A 280 27.27 -19.09 -21.34
N PRO A 281 28.35 -19.55 -22.02
CA PRO A 281 28.62 -19.11 -23.39
C PRO A 281 27.48 -19.52 -24.34
N VAL A 282 27.21 -18.68 -25.33
CA VAL A 282 26.13 -18.88 -26.30
C VAL A 282 26.34 -20.17 -27.10
N GLU A 283 27.59 -20.45 -27.44
CA GLU A 283 27.99 -21.65 -28.21
C GLU A 283 27.66 -22.93 -27.39
N LEU A 284 27.94 -22.91 -26.10
CA LEU A 284 27.66 -24.04 -25.22
C LEU A 284 26.14 -24.24 -25.08
N PHE A 285 25.38 -23.18 -24.90
CA PHE A 285 23.91 -23.25 -24.81
C PHE A 285 23.32 -23.85 -26.10
N ASN A 286 23.82 -23.45 -27.28
CA ASN A 286 23.34 -23.97 -28.55
C ASN A 286 23.71 -25.43 -28.80
N SER A 287 24.86 -25.88 -28.33
CA SER A 287 25.31 -27.26 -28.52
C SER A 287 24.52 -28.28 -27.65
N TRP A 288 23.98 -27.84 -26.55
CA TRP A 288 23.28 -28.70 -25.59
C TRP A 288 21.76 -28.68 -25.71
N THR A 289 21.19 -27.61 -26.30
CA THR A 289 19.76 -27.60 -26.58
C THR A 289 19.47 -28.49 -27.78
N SER A 290 18.80 -29.59 -27.57
CA SER A 290 18.41 -30.58 -28.60
C SER A 290 17.38 -30.02 -29.61
N ALA A 291 16.87 -28.84 -29.37
CA ALA A 291 16.01 -28.14 -30.31
C ALA A 291 16.89 -27.60 -31.48
N GLN A 292 16.52 -27.94 -32.69
CA GLN A 292 17.02 -27.32 -33.96
C GLN A 292 16.87 -25.79 -33.99
N SER A 293 16.60 -25.15 -32.86
CA SER A 293 16.47 -23.71 -32.72
C SER A 293 17.85 -23.10 -32.50
N GLN A 294 18.34 -22.48 -33.57
CA GLN A 294 19.44 -21.52 -33.49
C GLN A 294 19.24 -20.60 -32.29
N PHE A 295 20.33 -20.23 -31.63
CA PHE A 295 20.31 -19.26 -30.56
C PHE A 295 19.43 -18.06 -30.95
N THR A 296 18.40 -17.85 -30.19
CA THR A 296 17.61 -16.64 -30.24
C THR A 296 17.75 -15.95 -28.88
N PHE A 297 18.02 -14.67 -28.86
CA PHE A 297 18.05 -13.86 -27.62
C PHE A 297 16.84 -14.12 -26.74
N SER A 298 15.68 -14.39 -27.34
CA SER A 298 14.46 -14.77 -26.65
C SER A 298 14.62 -16.04 -25.80
N ASN A 299 15.27 -17.10 -26.32
CA ASN A 299 15.46 -18.36 -25.60
C ASN A 299 16.37 -18.17 -24.38
N TYR A 300 17.39 -17.32 -24.50
CA TYR A 300 18.28 -16.98 -23.41
C TYR A 300 17.56 -16.19 -22.31
N MET A 301 16.72 -15.22 -22.68
CA MET A 301 15.89 -14.52 -21.71
C MET A 301 14.88 -15.44 -21.00
N ARG A 302 14.39 -16.48 -21.69
CA ARG A 302 13.52 -17.51 -21.08
C ARG A 302 14.26 -18.36 -20.08
N LEU A 303 15.52 -18.72 -20.32
CA LEU A 303 16.37 -19.38 -19.35
C LEU A 303 16.53 -18.54 -18.10
N ILE A 304 16.89 -17.27 -18.24
CA ILE A 304 17.05 -16.35 -17.12
C ILE A 304 15.74 -16.25 -16.32
N TRP A 305 14.60 -16.14 -17.01
CA TRP A 305 13.29 -16.09 -16.40
C TRP A 305 12.99 -17.34 -15.58
N PHE A 306 13.20 -18.51 -16.14
CA PHE A 306 13.00 -19.80 -15.47
C PHE A 306 13.86 -19.93 -14.22
N VAL A 307 15.16 -19.66 -14.35
CA VAL A 307 16.14 -19.77 -13.27
C VAL A 307 15.88 -18.74 -12.16
N SER A 308 15.45 -17.52 -12.52
CA SER A 308 15.06 -16.49 -11.55
C SER A 308 13.90 -16.98 -10.67
N SER A 309 12.90 -17.64 -11.27
CA SER A 309 11.75 -18.16 -10.53
C SER A 309 12.15 -19.29 -9.56
N LEU A 310 13.02 -20.19 -9.99
CA LEU A 310 13.56 -21.24 -9.13
C LEU A 310 14.46 -20.69 -8.03
N GLY A 311 15.36 -19.79 -8.37
CA GLY A 311 16.26 -19.15 -7.41
C GLY A 311 15.50 -18.39 -6.32
N LEU A 312 14.43 -17.67 -6.67
CA LEU A 312 13.61 -16.96 -5.71
C LEU A 312 12.95 -17.91 -4.69
N LEU A 313 12.41 -19.05 -5.16
CA LEU A 313 11.81 -20.06 -4.27
C LEU A 313 12.86 -20.68 -3.34
N ALA A 314 14.05 -21.00 -3.86
CA ALA A 314 15.15 -21.53 -3.07
C ALA A 314 15.63 -20.52 -2.02
N GLY A 315 15.71 -19.23 -2.40
CA GLY A 315 16.11 -18.15 -1.50
C GLY A 315 15.12 -17.97 -0.34
N ALA A 316 13.82 -18.11 -0.60
CA ALA A 316 12.79 -18.04 0.43
C ALA A 316 12.97 -19.15 1.49
N MET A 317 13.18 -20.38 1.06
CA MET A 317 13.39 -21.51 1.97
C MET A 317 14.74 -21.42 2.71
N GLY A 318 15.81 -21.06 2.02
CA GLY A 318 17.16 -21.01 2.61
C GLY A 318 17.32 -19.96 3.70
N SER A 319 16.57 -18.85 3.64
CA SER A 319 16.68 -17.77 4.62
C SER A 319 16.07 -18.07 5.99
N THR A 320 15.20 -19.06 6.08
CA THR A 320 14.51 -19.44 7.33
C THR A 320 15.27 -20.47 8.14
N VAL A 321 16.05 -21.32 7.51
CA VAL A 321 16.87 -22.34 8.20
C VAL A 321 17.90 -21.68 9.14
N GLU A 322 18.44 -20.52 8.77
CA GLU A 322 19.44 -19.79 9.57
C GLU A 322 18.87 -19.09 10.82
N ASN A 323 17.56 -18.84 10.88
CA ASN A 323 16.95 -18.19 12.05
C ASN A 323 16.66 -19.16 13.19
N GLU A 324 16.56 -20.46 12.92
CA GLU A 324 16.37 -21.47 13.97
C GLU A 324 17.63 -21.72 14.80
N GLU A 325 18.83 -21.55 14.22
CA GLU A 325 20.11 -21.71 14.94
C GLU A 325 20.39 -20.58 15.95
N LYS A 326 19.69 -19.45 15.90
CA LYS A 326 19.86 -18.34 16.85
C LYS A 326 18.96 -18.45 18.10
N ILE A 327 18.15 -19.49 18.21
CA ILE A 327 17.22 -19.72 19.33
C ILE A 327 17.74 -20.82 20.28
N LEU A 328 18.85 -21.48 19.96
CA LEU A 328 19.60 -22.37 20.83
C LEU A 328 20.87 -21.67 21.37
#